data_13d2357a87886cbf1e30434349a52f7c
#
_entry.id   13d2357a87886cbf1e30434349a52f7c
#
_cell.length_a   1.000
_cell.length_b   1.000
_cell.length_c   1.000
_cell.angle_alpha   90.00
_cell.angle_beta   90.00
_cell.angle_gamma   90.00
#
_symmetry.space_group_name_H-M   'P 1'
#
loop_
_entity.id
_entity.type
_entity.pdbx_description
1 polymer ?
#
loop_
_entity_poly.entity_id
_entity_poly.type
_entity_poly.pdbx_seq_one_letter_code
_entity_poly.pdbx_strand_id
1 'polypeptide(L)'
;MQKLLGSTVLAAAFCGAGGMALGAECGDVTLAVHNVQSAEVLTFVDKFILEHGYGCTVETVPGDTVPTTTSMVEKGDPDVSSETWVNLLPEVVPRGLAEGKIIYGAPALPDGGIQGWWIPKYLADAHPEIKTVDDALAHPELFPDPEDPDKGVIFNGAEGWGATVVTAQLYKAYGAEAKGFNLMSPGSAAGLDGAIAKAYERQEGFI
;
A
#
# COMPACT_ATOMS: atom_id res chain seq x y z
N MET A 1 -48.12 39.89 69.84
CA MET A 1 -47.13 38.80 69.85
C MET A 1 -47.14 38.20 68.47
N GLN A 2 -46.18 38.60 67.62
CA GLN A 2 -46.08 38.13 66.28
C GLN A 2 -44.62 37.67 66.10
N LYS A 3 -44.41 36.35 65.91
CA LYS A 3 -43.08 35.74 65.68
C LYS A 3 -42.77 35.80 64.19
N LEU A 4 -41.73 36.53 63.87
CA LEU A 4 -41.10 36.51 62.56
C LEU A 4 -40.24 35.23 62.43
N LEU A 5 -40.61 34.39 61.44
CA LEU A 5 -39.79 33.25 60.98
C LEU A 5 -38.88 33.75 59.87
N GLY A 6 -37.62 33.76 60.14
CA GLY A 6 -36.58 34.04 59.16
C GLY A 6 -36.32 32.79 58.30
N SER A 7 -36.52 32.91 57.01
CA SER A 7 -36.14 31.88 56.03
C SER A 7 -34.67 32.06 55.59
N THR A 8 -33.84 31.15 55.98
CA THR A 8 -32.42 31.07 55.51
C THR A 8 -32.39 30.34 54.18
N VAL A 9 -32.10 31.09 53.11
CA VAL A 9 -31.85 30.49 51.77
C VAL A 9 -30.42 29.97 51.73
N LEU A 10 -30.31 28.65 51.67
CA LEU A 10 -29.02 27.97 51.49
C LEU A 10 -28.73 27.95 49.98
N ALA A 11 -27.79 28.78 49.52
CA ALA A 11 -27.29 28.74 48.15
C ALA A 11 -26.29 27.58 48.03
N ALA A 12 -26.70 26.50 47.37
CA ALA A 12 -25.83 25.40 46.99
C ALA A 12 -25.00 25.83 45.77
N ALA A 13 -23.71 26.09 45.98
CA ALA A 13 -22.74 26.30 44.92
C ALA A 13 -22.45 24.94 44.27
N PHE A 14 -23.00 24.72 43.10
CA PHE A 14 -22.59 23.61 42.23
C PHE A 14 -21.22 23.97 41.66
N CYS A 15 -20.15 23.49 42.27
CA CYS A 15 -18.85 23.41 41.67
C CYS A 15 -18.92 22.30 40.59
N GLY A 16 -19.12 22.68 39.34
CA GLY A 16 -18.95 21.81 38.18
C GLY A 16 -17.52 21.36 38.13
N ALA A 17 -17.24 20.17 38.67
CA ALA A 17 -16.01 19.46 38.34
C ALA A 17 -16.06 19.13 36.87
N GLY A 18 -15.49 20.00 36.03
CA GLY A 18 -15.12 19.67 34.66
C GLY A 18 -14.13 18.50 34.73
N GLY A 19 -14.65 17.28 34.60
CA GLY A 19 -13.83 16.12 34.42
C GLY A 19 -13.02 16.35 33.14
N MET A 20 -11.72 16.65 33.26
CA MET A 20 -10.80 16.37 32.16
C MET A 20 -11.00 14.90 31.86
N ALA A 21 -11.58 14.58 30.72
CA ALA A 21 -11.47 13.27 30.16
C ALA A 21 -9.95 13.06 29.95
N LEU A 22 -9.33 12.35 30.87
CA LEU A 22 -8.01 11.76 30.63
C LEU A 22 -8.26 10.83 29.46
N GLY A 23 -7.93 11.26 28.25
CA GLY A 23 -7.85 10.38 27.10
C GLY A 23 -6.99 9.19 27.55
N ALA A 24 -7.49 7.99 27.34
CA ALA A 24 -6.66 6.81 27.55
C ALA A 24 -5.36 7.05 26.77
N GLU A 25 -4.21 6.90 27.43
CA GLU A 25 -2.93 6.96 26.72
C GLU A 25 -2.98 5.92 25.61
N CYS A 26 -2.70 6.35 24.38
CA CYS A 26 -2.81 5.50 23.19
C CYS A 26 -1.85 4.30 23.28
N GLY A 27 -0.74 4.43 24.00
CA GLY A 27 0.31 3.40 24.13
C GLY A 27 1.26 3.38 22.94
N ASP A 28 1.98 2.26 22.83
CA ASP A 28 2.97 2.03 21.78
C ASP A 28 2.25 1.43 20.56
N VAL A 29 2.60 1.92 19.35
CA VAL A 29 2.04 1.47 18.07
C VAL A 29 3.17 1.28 17.07
N THR A 30 3.18 0.16 16.37
CA THR A 30 4.12 -0.14 15.29
C THR A 30 3.45 0.03 13.92
N LEU A 31 4.07 0.82 13.04
CA LEU A 31 3.61 1.03 11.65
C LEU A 31 4.59 0.44 10.66
N ALA A 32 4.09 -0.34 9.70
CA ALA A 32 4.91 -0.81 8.59
C ALA A 32 5.14 0.31 7.56
N VAL A 33 6.39 0.52 7.17
CA VAL A 33 6.77 1.38 6.04
C VAL A 33 7.02 0.49 4.83
N HIS A 34 6.09 0.47 3.89
CA HIS A 34 6.23 -0.30 2.66
C HIS A 34 7.13 0.43 1.66
N ASN A 35 7.87 -0.35 0.86
CA ASN A 35 8.77 0.15 -0.18
C ASN A 35 7.98 0.59 -1.43
N VAL A 36 7.08 1.56 -1.23
CA VAL A 36 6.33 2.26 -2.29
C VAL A 36 5.95 3.65 -1.79
N GLN A 37 6.12 4.68 -2.63
CA GLN A 37 6.05 6.09 -2.21
C GLN A 37 4.69 6.47 -1.59
N SER A 38 3.57 5.98 -2.15
CA SER A 38 2.25 6.25 -1.61
C SER A 38 2.07 5.72 -0.18
N ALA A 39 2.47 4.47 0.04
CA ALA A 39 2.38 3.85 1.36
C ALA A 39 3.33 4.49 2.37
N GLU A 40 4.52 4.89 1.95
CA GLU A 40 5.47 5.62 2.78
C GLU A 40 4.87 6.95 3.27
N VAL A 41 4.30 7.75 2.35
CA VAL A 41 3.61 9.00 2.70
C VAL A 41 2.46 8.76 3.66
N LEU A 42 1.60 7.78 3.39
CA LEU A 42 0.46 7.44 4.25
C LEU A 42 0.93 7.02 5.65
N THR A 43 1.95 6.17 5.75
CA THR A 43 2.52 5.72 7.02
C THR A 43 3.00 6.91 7.87
N PHE A 44 3.70 7.89 7.27
CA PHE A 44 4.16 9.05 8.03
C PHE A 44 3.05 10.05 8.36
N VAL A 45 1.99 10.13 7.56
CA VAL A 45 0.76 10.87 7.92
C VAL A 45 0.07 10.21 9.11
N ASP A 46 -0.11 8.90 9.09
CA ASP A 46 -0.71 8.16 10.20
C ASP A 46 0.13 8.28 11.47
N LYS A 47 1.46 8.15 11.36
CA LYS A 47 2.38 8.39 12.47
C LYS A 47 2.17 9.78 13.08
N PHE A 48 2.14 10.82 12.24
CA PHE A 48 1.95 12.19 12.72
C PHE A 48 0.61 12.36 13.46
N ILE A 49 -0.46 11.79 12.91
CA ILE A 49 -1.80 11.88 13.52
C ILE A 49 -1.83 11.11 14.85
N LEU A 50 -1.28 9.91 14.90
CA LEU A 50 -1.24 9.09 16.11
C LEU A 50 -0.42 9.76 17.22
N GLU A 51 0.76 10.30 16.91
CA GLU A 51 1.61 10.97 17.90
C GLU A 51 1.01 12.29 18.40
N HIS A 52 0.58 13.16 17.47
CA HIS A 52 0.13 14.52 17.83
C HIS A 52 -1.35 14.64 18.13
N GLY A 53 -2.17 13.76 17.56
CA GLY A 53 -3.62 13.77 17.76
C GLY A 53 -4.08 12.87 18.90
N TYR A 54 -3.43 11.73 19.08
CA TYR A 54 -3.82 10.70 20.04
C TYR A 54 -2.82 10.46 21.17
N GLY A 55 -1.60 11.02 21.07
CA GLY A 55 -0.56 10.88 22.09
C GLY A 55 0.06 9.47 22.15
N CYS A 56 0.03 8.74 21.02
CA CYS A 56 0.71 7.45 20.93
C CYS A 56 2.23 7.60 20.86
N THR A 57 2.95 6.57 21.27
CA THR A 57 4.36 6.39 20.93
C THR A 57 4.42 5.54 19.66
N VAL A 58 4.91 6.09 18.56
CA VAL A 58 4.87 5.38 17.26
C VAL A 58 6.27 5.00 16.80
N GLU A 59 6.50 3.70 16.64
CA GLU A 59 7.67 3.14 15.96
C GLU A 59 7.32 2.75 14.52
N THR A 60 8.27 2.95 13.60
CA THR A 60 8.13 2.50 12.21
C THR A 60 9.08 1.36 11.93
N VAL A 61 8.60 0.32 11.25
CA VAL A 61 9.38 -0.85 10.87
C VAL A 61 9.36 -1.03 9.35
N PRO A 62 10.48 -1.41 8.73
CA PRO A 62 10.48 -1.73 7.30
C PRO A 62 9.55 -2.89 6.99
N GLY A 63 8.82 -2.80 5.88
CA GLY A 63 7.90 -3.83 5.47
C GLY A 63 7.57 -3.78 3.98
N ASP A 64 6.80 -4.77 3.56
CA ASP A 64 6.19 -4.83 2.23
C ASP A 64 4.91 -5.67 2.29
N THR A 65 4.09 -5.58 1.25
CA THR A 65 2.71 -6.12 1.26
C THR A 65 2.62 -7.57 1.75
N VAL A 66 3.42 -8.47 1.17
CA VAL A 66 3.33 -9.91 1.49
C VAL A 66 3.91 -10.23 2.87
N PRO A 67 5.17 -9.88 3.19
CA PRO A 67 5.76 -10.24 4.47
C PRO A 67 5.08 -9.54 5.65
N THR A 68 4.71 -8.26 5.51
CA THR A 68 4.03 -7.49 6.56
C THR A 68 2.68 -8.10 6.91
N THR A 69 1.81 -8.31 5.91
CA THR A 69 0.47 -8.84 6.17
C THR A 69 0.55 -10.26 6.76
N THR A 70 1.50 -11.07 6.30
CA THR A 70 1.74 -12.40 6.88
C THR A 70 2.16 -12.31 8.34
N SER A 71 3.09 -11.39 8.68
CA SER A 71 3.55 -11.18 10.06
C SER A 71 2.41 -10.69 10.96
N MET A 72 1.60 -9.73 10.51
CA MET A 72 0.41 -9.25 11.24
C MET A 72 -0.55 -10.38 11.57
N VAL A 73 -0.84 -11.27 10.62
CA VAL A 73 -1.75 -12.42 10.83
C VAL A 73 -1.14 -13.47 11.76
N GLU A 74 0.14 -13.77 11.63
CA GLU A 74 0.78 -14.87 12.35
C GLU A 74 1.34 -14.47 13.71
N LYS A 75 1.82 -13.24 13.85
CA LYS A 75 2.52 -12.76 15.04
C LYS A 75 1.81 -11.59 15.74
N GLY A 76 0.88 -10.90 15.04
CA GLY A 76 0.26 -9.66 15.54
C GLY A 76 1.20 -8.46 15.49
N ASP A 77 2.19 -8.46 14.59
CA ASP A 77 3.21 -7.41 14.46
C ASP A 77 3.57 -7.21 12.98
N PRO A 78 3.65 -5.96 12.49
CA PRO A 78 3.31 -4.70 13.14
C PRO A 78 1.80 -4.50 13.39
N ASP A 79 1.43 -3.45 14.17
CA ASP A 79 0.03 -3.16 14.50
C ASP A 79 -0.75 -2.62 13.30
N VAL A 80 -0.12 -1.81 12.46
CA VAL A 80 -0.77 -1.11 11.35
C VAL A 80 0.04 -1.21 10.06
N SER A 81 -0.69 -1.43 8.96
CA SER A 81 -0.22 -1.27 7.59
C SER A 81 -1.14 -0.26 6.89
N SER A 82 -0.63 0.93 6.61
CA SER A 82 -1.41 2.07 6.11
C SER A 82 -1.93 1.88 4.69
N GLU A 83 -1.23 1.12 3.86
CA GLU A 83 -1.65 0.75 2.51
C GLU A 83 -1.37 -0.73 2.25
N THR A 84 -2.43 -1.51 2.07
CA THR A 84 -2.31 -2.94 1.76
C THR A 84 -3.17 -3.29 0.54
N TRP A 85 -2.52 -3.84 -0.48
CA TRP A 85 -3.17 -4.27 -1.71
C TRP A 85 -3.75 -5.69 -1.53
N VAL A 86 -4.90 -5.74 -0.87
CA VAL A 86 -5.53 -6.98 -0.37
C VAL A 86 -5.84 -8.01 -1.45
N ASN A 87 -6.09 -7.57 -2.70
CA ASN A 87 -6.37 -8.45 -3.83
C ASN A 87 -5.18 -9.35 -4.20
N LEU A 88 -3.97 -8.98 -3.79
CA LEU A 88 -2.74 -9.73 -4.02
C LEU A 88 -2.46 -10.77 -2.92
N LEU A 89 -3.34 -10.86 -1.93
CA LEU A 89 -3.21 -11.71 -0.74
C LEU A 89 -4.47 -12.57 -0.53
N PRO A 90 -4.89 -13.35 -1.53
CA PRO A 90 -6.21 -14.01 -1.56
C PRO A 90 -6.40 -15.07 -0.47
N GLU A 91 -5.34 -15.53 0.16
CA GLU A 91 -5.41 -16.54 1.24
C GLU A 91 -5.15 -15.93 2.62
N VAL A 92 -4.14 -15.08 2.75
CA VAL A 92 -3.67 -14.54 4.04
C VAL A 92 -4.70 -13.58 4.63
N VAL A 93 -5.21 -12.63 3.83
CA VAL A 93 -6.15 -11.62 4.30
C VAL A 93 -7.50 -12.22 4.72
N PRO A 94 -8.18 -13.05 3.90
CA PRO A 94 -9.43 -13.68 4.34
C PRO A 94 -9.27 -14.56 5.58
N ARG A 95 -8.18 -15.30 5.71
CA ARG A 95 -7.86 -16.08 6.90
C ARG A 95 -7.69 -15.20 8.12
N GLY A 96 -6.87 -14.16 8.02
CA GLY A 96 -6.62 -13.23 9.13
C GLY A 96 -7.88 -12.52 9.63
N LEU A 97 -8.77 -12.12 8.71
CA LEU A 97 -10.08 -11.54 9.05
C LEU A 97 -11.00 -12.55 9.73
N ALA A 98 -11.08 -13.78 9.22
CA ALA A 98 -11.93 -14.85 9.79
C ALA A 98 -11.47 -15.26 11.20
N GLU A 99 -10.17 -15.22 11.46
CA GLU A 99 -9.58 -15.54 12.76
C GLU A 99 -9.57 -14.33 13.72
N GLY A 100 -10.01 -13.15 13.29
CA GLY A 100 -9.97 -11.92 14.08
C GLY A 100 -8.55 -11.43 14.39
N LYS A 101 -7.56 -11.81 13.57
CA LYS A 101 -6.16 -11.41 13.71
C LYS A 101 -5.87 -10.03 13.16
N ILE A 102 -6.60 -9.67 12.12
CA ILE A 102 -6.54 -8.35 11.48
C ILE A 102 -7.95 -7.82 11.27
N ILE A 103 -8.08 -6.52 11.15
CA ILE A 103 -9.31 -5.82 10.78
C ILE A 103 -9.00 -4.83 9.66
N TYR A 104 -9.99 -4.48 8.87
CA TYR A 104 -9.89 -3.35 7.96
C TYR A 104 -10.10 -2.04 8.72
N GLY A 105 -9.25 -1.07 8.44
CA GLY A 105 -9.50 0.34 8.72
C GLY A 105 -10.37 0.99 7.62
N ALA A 106 -10.17 2.29 7.43
CA ALA A 106 -10.76 2.99 6.30
C ALA A 106 -9.97 2.69 5.00
N PRO A 107 -10.60 2.75 3.80
CA PRO A 107 -9.87 2.67 2.55
C PRO A 107 -8.86 3.83 2.43
N ALA A 108 -7.57 3.52 2.28
CA ALA A 108 -6.51 4.52 2.11
C ALA A 108 -6.63 5.24 0.75
N LEU A 109 -7.04 4.50 -0.27
CA LEU A 109 -7.28 4.99 -1.63
C LEU A 109 -8.75 4.72 -1.99
N PRO A 110 -9.67 5.64 -1.74
CA PRO A 110 -11.12 5.40 -1.87
C PRO A 110 -11.55 5.06 -3.31
N ASP A 111 -10.86 5.61 -4.31
CA ASP A 111 -11.11 5.30 -5.71
C ASP A 111 -10.44 3.99 -6.15
N GLY A 112 -9.70 3.36 -5.24
CA GLY A 112 -8.95 2.13 -5.49
C GLY A 112 -7.74 2.34 -6.40
N GLY A 113 -7.13 1.22 -6.81
CA GLY A 113 -6.05 1.16 -7.79
C GLY A 113 -6.31 0.05 -8.80
N ILE A 114 -5.97 0.31 -10.05
CA ILE A 114 -6.06 -0.70 -11.11
C ILE A 114 -4.68 -1.30 -11.32
N GLN A 115 -4.57 -2.61 -11.11
CA GLN A 115 -3.34 -3.36 -11.35
C GLN A 115 -3.42 -4.07 -12.70
N GLY A 116 -2.31 -4.11 -13.39
CA GLY A 116 -2.20 -4.77 -14.69
C GLY A 116 -0.84 -4.57 -15.30
N TRP A 117 -0.65 -5.18 -16.44
CA TRP A 117 0.47 -4.85 -17.32
C TRP A 117 0.08 -3.67 -18.20
N TRP A 118 0.96 -2.71 -18.31
CA TRP A 118 0.74 -1.46 -18.98
C TRP A 118 1.80 -1.24 -20.05
N ILE A 119 1.39 -0.65 -21.17
CA ILE A 119 2.30 -0.16 -22.22
C ILE A 119 2.17 1.35 -22.35
N PRO A 120 3.22 2.06 -22.80
CA PRO A 120 3.13 3.49 -23.03
C PRO A 120 2.06 3.86 -24.02
N LYS A 121 1.36 4.97 -23.79
CA LYS A 121 0.31 5.46 -24.69
C LYS A 121 0.83 5.72 -26.11
N TYR A 122 2.03 6.30 -26.25
CA TYR A 122 2.60 6.54 -27.59
C TYR A 122 2.82 5.24 -28.38
N LEU A 123 3.16 4.14 -27.70
CA LEU A 123 3.28 2.83 -28.33
C LEU A 123 1.90 2.29 -28.75
N ALA A 124 0.91 2.38 -27.86
CA ALA A 124 -0.45 1.96 -28.16
C ALA A 124 -1.07 2.76 -29.31
N ASP A 125 -0.75 4.06 -29.44
CA ASP A 125 -1.21 4.92 -30.54
C ASP A 125 -0.51 4.56 -31.86
N ALA A 126 0.77 4.19 -31.83
CA ALA A 126 1.53 3.76 -33.01
C ALA A 126 1.17 2.33 -33.47
N HIS A 127 0.74 1.50 -32.53
CA HIS A 127 0.43 0.08 -32.74
C HIS A 127 -0.99 -0.24 -32.25
N PRO A 128 -2.04 0.25 -32.94
CA PRO A 128 -3.44 0.06 -32.52
C PRO A 128 -3.91 -1.40 -32.56
N GLU A 129 -3.16 -2.28 -33.20
CA GLU A 129 -3.36 -3.74 -33.19
C GLU A 129 -3.08 -4.38 -31.83
N ILE A 130 -2.20 -3.77 -30.99
CA ILE A 130 -1.87 -4.28 -29.64
C ILE A 130 -3.01 -3.92 -28.68
N LYS A 131 -3.84 -4.89 -28.33
CA LYS A 131 -5.00 -4.73 -27.44
C LYS A 131 -5.00 -5.69 -26.26
N THR A 132 -4.24 -6.76 -26.38
CA THR A 132 -4.14 -7.83 -25.38
C THR A 132 -2.68 -8.10 -25.02
N VAL A 133 -2.48 -8.84 -23.94
CA VAL A 133 -1.14 -9.32 -23.55
C VAL A 133 -0.52 -10.18 -24.66
N ASP A 134 -1.32 -11.06 -25.29
CA ASP A 134 -0.82 -11.91 -26.38
C ASP A 134 -0.38 -11.11 -27.59
N ASP A 135 -1.10 -10.01 -27.93
CA ASP A 135 -0.67 -9.12 -29.01
C ASP A 135 0.69 -8.47 -28.67
N ALA A 136 0.85 -7.95 -27.45
CA ALA A 136 2.12 -7.36 -27.01
C ALA A 136 3.27 -8.38 -27.03
N LEU A 137 3.02 -9.58 -26.52
CA LEU A 137 4.02 -10.66 -26.48
C LEU A 137 4.35 -11.26 -27.86
N ALA A 138 3.62 -10.91 -28.91
CA ALA A 138 3.97 -11.28 -30.30
C ALA A 138 5.05 -10.36 -30.89
N HIS A 139 5.39 -9.25 -30.23
CA HIS A 139 6.26 -8.19 -30.74
C HIS A 139 7.37 -7.81 -29.75
N PRO A 140 8.30 -8.74 -29.39
CA PRO A 140 9.39 -8.42 -28.45
C PRO A 140 10.26 -7.25 -28.91
N GLU A 141 10.41 -7.04 -30.21
CA GLU A 141 11.16 -5.94 -30.80
C GLU A 141 10.62 -4.54 -30.45
N LEU A 142 9.36 -4.44 -30.04
CA LEU A 142 8.76 -3.17 -29.60
C LEU A 142 9.05 -2.83 -28.14
N PHE A 143 9.58 -3.75 -27.38
CA PHE A 143 9.83 -3.64 -25.93
C PHE A 143 11.29 -3.97 -25.60
N PRO A 144 12.27 -3.24 -26.14
CA PRO A 144 13.67 -3.63 -26.10
C PRO A 144 14.19 -3.78 -24.68
N ASP A 145 14.84 -4.91 -24.40
CA ASP A 145 15.55 -5.12 -23.13
C ASP A 145 16.85 -4.33 -23.15
N PRO A 146 17.08 -3.42 -22.18
CA PRO A 146 18.31 -2.63 -22.13
C PRO A 146 19.57 -3.45 -21.86
N GLU A 147 19.44 -4.69 -21.36
CA GLU A 147 20.56 -5.60 -21.08
C GLU A 147 20.75 -6.69 -22.15
N ASP A 148 19.69 -7.00 -22.93
CA ASP A 148 19.70 -8.01 -23.98
C ASP A 148 18.93 -7.49 -25.21
N PRO A 149 19.57 -6.76 -26.12
CA PRO A 149 18.91 -6.11 -27.26
C PRO A 149 18.18 -7.04 -28.22
N ASP A 150 18.44 -8.35 -28.15
CA ASP A 150 17.77 -9.36 -28.98
C ASP A 150 16.43 -9.82 -28.41
N LYS A 151 16.06 -9.30 -27.23
CA LYS A 151 14.83 -9.67 -26.51
C LYS A 151 13.98 -8.46 -26.12
N GLY A 152 12.72 -8.76 -25.84
CA GLY A 152 11.84 -7.83 -25.15
C GLY A 152 11.98 -7.93 -23.62
N VAL A 153 11.49 -6.91 -22.90
CA VAL A 153 11.50 -6.86 -21.46
C VAL A 153 10.10 -6.64 -20.87
N ILE A 154 9.83 -7.35 -19.79
CA ILE A 154 8.72 -7.06 -18.88
C ILE A 154 9.33 -6.60 -17.57
N PHE A 155 9.02 -5.38 -17.13
CA PHE A 155 9.46 -4.87 -15.83
C PHE A 155 8.61 -5.47 -14.73
N ASN A 156 9.26 -6.10 -13.77
CA ASN A 156 8.61 -6.64 -12.58
C ASN A 156 8.68 -5.61 -11.44
N GLY A 157 7.85 -5.81 -10.41
CA GLY A 157 7.87 -4.98 -9.21
C GLY A 157 9.05 -5.27 -8.28
N ALA A 158 9.11 -4.51 -7.18
CA ALA A 158 10.08 -4.73 -6.12
C ALA A 158 9.84 -6.08 -5.41
N GLU A 159 10.90 -6.63 -4.81
CA GLU A 159 10.77 -7.82 -3.98
C GLU A 159 9.87 -7.52 -2.77
N GLY A 160 9.04 -8.48 -2.39
CA GLY A 160 8.05 -8.33 -1.30
C GLY A 160 6.69 -7.81 -1.74
N TRP A 161 6.55 -7.30 -2.96
CA TRP A 161 5.25 -6.93 -3.51
C TRP A 161 4.46 -8.15 -3.98
N GLY A 162 3.15 -8.14 -3.71
CA GLY A 162 2.25 -9.16 -4.27
C GLY A 162 2.18 -9.09 -5.80
N ALA A 163 2.26 -7.90 -6.39
CA ALA A 163 2.31 -7.70 -7.84
C ALA A 163 3.52 -8.41 -8.47
N THR A 164 4.66 -8.42 -7.81
CA THR A 164 5.88 -9.12 -8.28
C THR A 164 5.66 -10.63 -8.42
N VAL A 165 4.97 -11.22 -7.43
CA VAL A 165 4.62 -12.64 -7.46
C VAL A 165 3.65 -12.93 -8.61
N VAL A 166 2.60 -12.12 -8.74
CA VAL A 166 1.58 -12.28 -9.80
C VAL A 166 2.20 -12.11 -11.18
N THR A 167 3.02 -11.07 -11.39
CA THR A 167 3.72 -10.84 -12.66
C THR A 167 4.62 -12.01 -13.05
N ALA A 168 5.37 -12.57 -12.10
CA ALA A 168 6.20 -13.74 -12.37
C ALA A 168 5.37 -14.98 -12.76
N GLN A 169 4.18 -15.15 -12.19
CA GLN A 169 3.27 -16.24 -12.58
C GLN A 169 2.64 -16.00 -13.95
N LEU A 170 2.22 -14.78 -14.25
CA LEU A 170 1.70 -14.41 -15.57
C LEU A 170 2.76 -14.58 -16.66
N TYR A 171 3.99 -14.16 -16.41
CA TYR A 171 5.13 -14.35 -17.32
C TYR A 171 5.27 -15.83 -17.72
N LYS A 172 5.18 -16.74 -16.74
CA LYS A 172 5.22 -18.18 -17.00
C LYS A 172 3.98 -18.67 -17.73
N ALA A 173 2.80 -18.23 -17.30
CA ALA A 173 1.52 -18.69 -17.84
C ALA A 173 1.34 -18.30 -19.32
N TYR A 174 1.81 -17.11 -19.70
CA TYR A 174 1.80 -16.64 -21.10
C TYR A 174 2.96 -17.19 -21.93
N GLY A 175 3.92 -17.91 -21.31
CA GLY A 175 5.10 -18.42 -22.00
C GLY A 175 5.97 -17.29 -22.56
N ALA A 176 6.07 -16.16 -21.86
CA ALA A 176 6.74 -14.96 -22.34
C ALA A 176 8.23 -15.19 -22.66
N GLU A 177 8.92 -16.04 -21.89
CA GLU A 177 10.30 -16.42 -22.17
C GLU A 177 10.45 -17.06 -23.56
N ALA A 178 9.57 -18.01 -23.92
CA ALA A 178 9.58 -18.66 -25.22
C ALA A 178 9.18 -17.72 -26.37
N LYS A 179 8.51 -16.60 -26.04
CA LYS A 179 8.16 -15.52 -26.98
C LYS A 179 9.26 -14.45 -27.07
N GLY A 180 10.42 -14.66 -26.47
CA GLY A 180 11.57 -13.77 -26.58
C GLY A 180 11.60 -12.62 -25.57
N PHE A 181 10.92 -12.74 -24.43
CA PHE A 181 10.95 -11.74 -23.38
C PHE A 181 11.80 -12.16 -22.18
N ASN A 182 12.49 -11.22 -21.57
CA ASN A 182 13.05 -11.34 -20.25
C ASN A 182 12.13 -10.72 -19.20
N LEU A 183 12.20 -11.22 -17.97
CA LEU A 183 11.54 -10.62 -16.81
C LEU A 183 12.60 -9.89 -15.99
N MET A 184 12.59 -8.56 -16.00
CA MET A 184 13.56 -7.74 -15.27
C MET A 184 12.98 -7.33 -13.92
N SER A 185 13.72 -7.62 -12.84
CA SER A 185 13.38 -7.19 -11.48
C SER A 185 14.34 -6.07 -11.04
N PRO A 186 13.88 -4.81 -11.01
CA PRO A 186 14.75 -3.66 -10.69
C PRO A 186 15.12 -3.54 -9.21
N GLY A 187 14.67 -4.48 -8.37
CA GLY A 187 15.07 -4.61 -6.97
C GLY A 187 14.38 -3.66 -5.98
N SER A 188 13.84 -2.54 -6.44
CA SER A 188 13.15 -1.56 -5.60
C SER A 188 12.11 -0.75 -6.40
N ALA A 189 11.18 -0.07 -5.70
CA ALA A 189 10.26 0.87 -6.33
C ALA A 189 10.98 1.98 -7.11
N ALA A 190 11.98 2.60 -6.51
CA ALA A 190 12.78 3.63 -7.16
C ALA A 190 13.54 3.11 -8.40
N GLY A 191 14.00 1.85 -8.35
CA GLY A 191 14.62 1.20 -9.50
C GLY A 191 13.63 1.00 -10.65
N LEU A 192 12.40 0.57 -10.33
CA LEU A 192 11.33 0.41 -11.33
C LEU A 192 10.95 1.76 -11.94
N ASP A 193 10.73 2.79 -11.10
CA ASP A 193 10.41 4.14 -11.56
C ASP A 193 11.51 4.70 -12.48
N GLY A 194 12.77 4.48 -12.12
CA GLY A 194 13.91 4.90 -12.93
C GLY A 194 13.99 4.17 -14.28
N ALA A 195 13.69 2.88 -14.31
CA ALA A 195 13.65 2.10 -15.56
C ALA A 195 12.53 2.58 -16.49
N ILE A 196 11.32 2.78 -15.94
CA ILE A 196 10.16 3.30 -16.68
C ILE A 196 10.45 4.72 -17.20
N ALA A 197 10.94 5.62 -16.34
CA ALA A 197 11.27 6.99 -16.72
C ALA A 197 12.28 7.04 -17.87
N LYS A 198 13.34 6.24 -17.79
CA LYS A 198 14.39 6.17 -18.80
C LYS A 198 13.86 5.65 -20.15
N ALA A 199 13.02 4.60 -20.14
CA ALA A 199 12.39 4.09 -21.36
C ALA A 199 11.42 5.12 -21.95
N TYR A 200 10.64 5.78 -21.09
CA TYR A 200 9.69 6.83 -21.51
C TYR A 200 10.41 8.04 -22.16
N GLU A 201 11.49 8.53 -21.57
CA GLU A 201 12.30 9.64 -22.11
C GLU A 201 12.88 9.29 -23.51
N ARG A 202 13.20 8.04 -23.73
CA ARG A 202 13.72 7.55 -25.03
C ARG A 202 12.64 7.19 -26.03
N GLN A 203 11.35 7.24 -25.63
CA GLN A 203 10.22 6.79 -26.41
C GLN A 203 10.36 5.29 -26.81
N GLU A 204 10.99 4.50 -25.94
CA GLU A 204 11.08 3.04 -26.05
C GLU A 204 9.83 2.40 -25.45
N GLY A 205 9.40 1.25 -26.02
CA GLY A 205 8.31 0.48 -25.43
C GLY A 205 8.77 -0.24 -24.17
N PHE A 206 7.84 -0.44 -23.24
CA PHE A 206 8.02 -1.29 -22.04
C PHE A 206 6.68 -1.90 -21.62
N ILE A 207 6.74 -2.97 -20.93
CA ILE A 207 5.58 -3.60 -20.28
C ILE A 207 5.83 -3.62 -18.78
#